data_742051d963aec78709085cbdeb352539
#
_entry.id   742051d963aec78709085cbdeb352539
#
_cell.length_a   1.000
_cell.length_b   1.000
_cell.length_c   1.000
_cell.angle_alpha   90.00
_cell.angle_beta   90.00
_cell.angle_gamma   90.00
#
_symmetry.space_group_name_H-M   'P 1'
#
loop_
_entity.id
_entity.type
_entity.pdbx_description
1 polymer ?
#
loop_
_entity_poly.entity_id
_entity_poly.type
_entity_poly.pdbx_seq_one_letter_code
_entity_poly.pdbx_strand_id
1 'polypeptide(L)' 'MTSYSPLTIKAMVKTEPNVKRDGRYNIEETCRLLGIHRNTLLKYAKLGIIQYGIRRSTTRKFFTGGEILRFWKASY' A
#
# COMPACT_ATOMS: atom_id res chain seq x y z
N MET A 1 14.98 -0.28 -21.66
CA MET A 1 14.87 -0.06 -21.25
C MET A 1 14.25 -0.08 -20.50
N THR A 2 14.00 -0.22 -20.09
CA THR A 2 13.29 0.04 -19.45
C THR A 2 13.44 0.36 -18.36
N SER A 3 13.49 1.21 -18.13
CA SER A 3 13.71 1.55 -17.04
C SER A 3 12.75 1.15 -16.11
N TYR A 4 13.03 0.42 -15.25
CA TYR A 4 12.17 -0.08 -14.30
C TYR A 4 12.45 0.58 -13.00
N SER A 5 11.46 1.09 -12.39
CA SER A 5 11.57 1.72 -11.11
C SER A 5 10.57 1.06 -10.18
N PRO A 6 10.89 0.90 -8.90
CA PRO A 6 9.91 0.33 -7.98
C PRO A 6 8.63 1.14 -7.92
N LEU A 7 8.73 2.43 -8.18
CA LEU A 7 7.55 3.27 -8.13
C LEU A 7 6.68 3.13 -9.35
N THR A 8 7.16 2.44 -10.37
CA THR A 8 6.35 2.28 -11.56
C THR A 8 5.73 0.91 -11.66
N ILE A 9 5.82 0.12 -10.61
CA ILE A 9 5.16 -1.16 -10.63
C ILE A 9 3.70 -0.92 -10.62
N LYS A 10 3.06 -1.33 -11.68
CA LYS A 10 1.72 -1.02 -11.77
C LYS A 10 0.88 -2.16 -11.77
N ALA A 11 1.22 -3.20 -11.25
CA ALA A 11 0.38 -4.33 -11.21
C ALA A 11 -0.86 -4.09 -10.45
N MET A 12 -0.97 -2.94 -9.90
CA MET A 12 -2.10 -2.62 -9.10
C MET A 12 -3.35 -2.43 -9.89
N VAL A 13 -4.47 -2.36 -9.19
CA VAL A 13 -5.75 -2.11 -9.82
C VAL A 13 -5.73 -0.74 -10.49
N LYS A 14 -6.45 -0.62 -11.58
CA LYS A 14 -6.50 0.64 -12.28
C LYS A 14 -7.55 1.57 -11.71
N THR A 15 -8.48 1.05 -10.97
CA THR A 15 -9.52 1.85 -10.36
C THR A 15 -9.07 2.28 -8.99
N GLU A 16 -9.36 3.51 -8.64
CA GLU A 16 -8.98 4.02 -7.32
C GLU A 16 -9.57 3.15 -6.23
N PRO A 17 -8.78 2.74 -5.25
CA PRO A 17 -9.29 1.90 -4.17
C PRO A 17 -10.38 2.59 -3.38
N ASN A 18 -11.41 1.85 -3.03
CA ASN A 18 -12.52 2.38 -2.27
C ASN A 18 -12.21 2.27 -0.79
N VAL A 19 -11.52 3.26 -0.25
CA VAL A 19 -11.11 3.26 1.15
C VAL A 19 -11.51 4.56 1.81
N LYS A 20 -11.67 4.52 3.14
CA LYS A 20 -11.90 5.72 3.91
C LYS A 20 -10.56 6.29 4.33
N ARG A 21 -10.39 7.59 4.20
CA ARG A 21 -9.11 8.21 4.52
C ARG A 21 -8.59 7.88 5.90
N ASP A 22 -9.47 7.90 6.88
CA ASP A 22 -9.06 7.60 8.24
C ASP A 22 -9.29 6.16 8.63
N GLY A 23 -9.67 5.32 7.68
CA GLY A 23 -9.83 3.90 7.95
C GLY A 23 -8.48 3.23 8.10
N ARG A 24 -8.47 2.12 8.82
CA ARG A 24 -7.25 1.35 9.02
C ARG A 24 -7.42 -0.02 8.38
N TYR A 25 -6.45 -0.39 7.59
CA TYR A 25 -6.51 -1.63 6.82
C TYR A 25 -5.29 -2.48 7.12
N ASN A 26 -5.49 -3.77 7.31
CA ASN A 26 -4.36 -4.64 7.60
C ASN A 26 -3.60 -4.96 6.31
N ILE A 27 -2.54 -5.75 6.43
CA ILE A 27 -1.69 -6.08 5.29
C ILE A 27 -2.48 -6.76 4.19
N GLU A 28 -3.30 -7.74 4.56
CA GLU A 28 -4.06 -8.49 3.56
C GLU A 28 -5.07 -7.61 2.83
N GLU A 29 -5.77 -6.78 3.59
CA GLU A 29 -6.74 -5.87 2.99
C GLU A 29 -6.06 -4.89 2.05
N THR A 30 -4.92 -4.36 2.48
CA THR A 30 -4.19 -3.39 1.68
C THR A 30 -3.69 -4.03 0.40
N CYS A 31 -3.18 -5.25 0.48
CA CYS A 31 -2.72 -5.97 -0.71
C CYS A 31 -3.86 -6.19 -1.69
N ARG A 32 -5.03 -6.53 -1.18
CA ARG A 32 -6.18 -6.77 -2.03
C ARG A 32 -6.65 -5.47 -2.68
N LEU A 33 -6.65 -4.39 -1.90
CA LEU A 33 -7.09 -3.10 -2.42
C LEU A 33 -6.14 -2.57 -3.50
N LEU A 34 -4.86 -2.82 -3.34
CA LEU A 34 -3.87 -2.33 -4.30
C LEU A 34 -3.56 -3.34 -5.40
N GLY A 35 -3.97 -4.59 -5.22
CA GLY A 35 -3.69 -5.61 -6.22
C GLY A 35 -2.23 -6.00 -6.28
N ILE A 36 -1.53 -5.97 -5.15
CA ILE A 36 -0.12 -6.33 -5.11
C ILE A 36 0.10 -7.47 -4.13
N HIS A 37 1.24 -8.12 -4.27
CA HIS A 37 1.58 -9.23 -3.42
C HIS A 37 2.03 -8.73 -2.04
N ARG A 38 1.83 -9.57 -1.02
CA ARG A 38 2.21 -9.21 0.33
C ARG A 38 3.69 -8.84 0.45
N ASN A 39 4.55 -9.63 -0.18
CA ASN A 39 5.99 -9.35 -0.11
C ASN A 39 6.33 -8.01 -0.73
N THR A 40 5.63 -7.65 -1.80
CA THR A 40 5.83 -6.36 -2.45
C THR A 40 5.42 -5.22 -1.53
N LEU A 41 4.28 -5.37 -0.87
CA LEU A 41 3.81 -4.35 0.05
C LEU A 41 4.79 -4.17 1.21
N LEU A 42 5.25 -5.26 1.79
CA LEU A 42 6.18 -5.19 2.91
C LEU A 42 7.52 -4.57 2.49
N LYS A 43 7.95 -4.85 1.29
CA LYS A 43 9.17 -4.25 0.77
C LYS A 43 9.00 -2.73 0.65
N TYR A 44 7.87 -2.30 0.13
CA TYR A 44 7.62 -0.86 0.00
C TYR A 44 7.51 -0.19 1.36
N ALA A 45 6.90 -0.86 2.32
CA ALA A 45 6.81 -0.33 3.67
C ALA A 45 8.20 -0.20 4.29
N LYS A 46 9.06 -1.19 4.06
CA LYS A 46 10.41 -1.15 4.59
C LYS A 46 11.22 -0.03 3.96
N LEU A 47 10.98 0.25 2.70
CA LEU A 47 11.68 1.31 2.00
C LEU A 47 11.12 2.70 2.28
N GLY A 48 10.03 2.78 3.02
CA GLY A 48 9.41 4.05 3.32
C GLY A 48 8.56 4.61 2.21
N ILE A 49 8.29 3.82 1.19
CA ILE A 49 7.48 4.27 0.07
C ILE A 49 6.03 4.37 0.49
N ILE A 50 5.57 3.47 1.32
CA ILE A 50 4.24 3.53 1.90
C ILE A 50 4.40 3.47 3.41
N GLN A 51 3.72 4.35 4.12
CA GLN A 51 3.86 4.43 5.56
C GLN A 51 2.87 3.53 6.26
N TYR A 52 3.24 3.05 7.41
CA TYR A 52 2.35 2.17 8.16
C TYR A 52 2.44 2.50 9.65
N GLY A 53 1.41 2.07 10.38
CA GLY A 53 1.41 2.18 11.83
C GLY A 53 1.40 0.79 12.44
N ILE A 54 1.59 0.74 13.75
CA ILE A 54 1.58 -0.52 14.48
C ILE A 54 0.46 -0.46 15.49
N ARG A 55 -0.42 -1.47 15.48
CA ARG A 55 -1.47 -1.54 16.48
C ARG A 55 -0.86 -2.00 17.79
N ARG A 56 -1.13 -1.28 18.85
CA ARG A 56 -0.54 -1.63 20.15
C ARG A 56 -1.01 -2.98 20.66
N SER A 57 -2.27 -3.26 20.45
CA SER A 57 -2.83 -4.49 21.04
C SER A 57 -2.33 -5.76 20.37
N THR A 58 -2.02 -5.69 19.08
CA THR A 58 -1.62 -6.88 18.33
C THR A 58 -0.24 -6.77 17.74
N THR A 59 0.38 -5.60 17.81
CA THR A 59 1.67 -5.29 17.20
C THR A 59 1.67 -5.57 15.71
N ARG A 60 0.50 -5.54 15.09
CA ARG A 60 0.40 -5.77 13.65
C ARG A 60 0.40 -4.45 12.89
N LYS A 61 0.95 -4.48 11.71
CA LYS A 61 1.00 -3.31 10.86
C LYS A 61 -0.37 -3.00 10.29
N PHE A 62 -0.66 -1.73 10.16
CA PHE A 62 -1.87 -1.30 9.47
C PHE A 62 -1.53 -0.12 8.57
N PHE A 63 -2.37 0.09 7.58
CA PHE A 63 -2.19 1.19 6.64
C PHE A 63 -3.47 2.01 6.63
N THR A 64 -3.35 3.33 6.64
CA THR A 64 -4.54 4.16 6.58
C THR A 64 -5.02 4.28 5.15
N GLY A 65 -6.31 4.55 4.98
CA GLY A 65 -6.86 4.74 3.65
C GLY A 65 -6.20 5.90 2.92
N GLY A 66 -5.89 6.96 3.65
CA GLY A 66 -5.21 8.10 3.04
C GLY A 66 -3.85 7.73 2.49
N GLU A 67 -3.13 6.88 3.20
CA GLU A 67 -1.82 6.45 2.75
C GLU A 67 -1.93 5.51 1.54
N ILE A 68 -2.93 4.65 1.56
CA ILE A 68 -3.17 3.75 0.43
C ILE A 68 -3.48 4.57 -0.82
N LEU A 69 -4.31 5.59 -0.69
CA LEU A 69 -4.64 6.45 -1.82
C LEU A 69 -3.42 7.23 -2.31
N ARG A 70 -2.62 7.74 -1.38
CA ARG A 70 -1.42 8.47 -1.74
C ARG A 70 -0.47 7.59 -2.53
N PHE A 71 -0.27 6.36 -2.07
CA PHE A 71 0.60 5.42 -2.74
C PHE A 71 0.05 5.07 -4.12
N TRP A 72 -1.25 4.82 -4.21
CA TRP A 72 -1.87 4.47 -5.46
C TRP A 72 -1.73 5.59 -6.48
N LYS A 73 -1.98 6.82 -6.06
CA LYS A 73 -1.87 7.95 -6.96
C LYS A 73 -0.43 8.20 -7.39
N ALA A 74 0.53 7.96 -6.52
CA ALA A 74 1.93 8.15 -6.85
C ALA A 74 2.41 7.10 -7.85
N SER A 75 1.72 5.97 -7.94
CA SER A 75 2.09 4.90 -8.86
C SER A 75 1.53 5.12 -10.25
N TYR A 76 0.65 6.04 -10.39
CA TYR A 76 0.06 6.40 -11.68
C TYR A 76 0.33 7.86 -11.99
#